data_7c20fedf0dc7c782fbea349ae3dbb5b8
#
_entry.id   7c20fedf0dc7c782fbea349ae3dbb5b8
#
_cell.length_a   1.000
_cell.length_b   1.000
_cell.length_c   1.000
_cell.angle_alpha   90.00
_cell.angle_beta   90.00
_cell.angle_gamma   90.00
#
_symmetry.space_group_name_H-M   'P 1'
#
loop_
_entity.id
_entity.type
_entity.pdbx_description
1 polymer ?
#
loop_
_entity_poly.entity_id
_entity_poly.type
_entity_poly.pdbx_seq_one_letter_code
_entity_poly.pdbx_strand_id
1 'polypeptide(L)'
;MASIPARTGSRQKPVHQMRFLTHIKVGAGLICEKSTDNCIESRVAPVSENKPAPSLYAAREPIFPRRVSGNFRNLKWFLMAFTLGIYYLTPWIRWDRGPNFPDQAVLLDVANRRFYFFWIEIWPHEFYFVAGLLIMAGLGLFLFTSALGRVWCGYACPQTVWTDLFILVERWIEGDRNARLRLHRQKKLDFRKVRLRVTKWVVWLLIGLATGGAWVFYFADAPTLLRDLVTLDAHPIAYTTIGILSFTTFFFGGFAREQICIYACPWPRIQAAMMDEDTLTVGYREWRGEPRGKHRKSEGADQLGDCIDCMACVNVCPMGIDIRDGQQLECITCALCIDACDDIMARIGKPRGLIDYMAWSDEVRERSGGSPRDIWKHILRPRTIMYTALWSLVGFGLLFALFIRSDIEMTVAPIRNPTYVTLSDGSIRNTYDVRLRNKNTEPRQFRLSVKGDPTLRVQLEGTPYESVQVPADTALLQRVYVVSPAGSAPSEAEAIGFRFWVEDLTNGDRAYKDTTFNGKGN
;
A
#
# COMPACT_ATOMS: atom_id res chain seq x y z
N MET A 1 37.61 39.60 45.68
CA MET A 1 37.26 40.91 45.09
C MET A 1 37.74 40.91 43.64
N ALA A 2 36.81 40.76 42.72
CA ALA A 2 36.89 41.23 41.33
C ALA A 2 35.66 40.70 40.60
N SER A 3 34.82 41.59 40.18
CA SER A 3 33.49 41.46 39.61
C SER A 3 33.50 40.93 38.19
N ILE A 4 32.55 40.03 37.89
CA ILE A 4 32.22 39.53 36.56
C ILE A 4 31.11 40.42 35.98
N PRO A 5 31.21 40.93 34.74
CA PRO A 5 30.10 41.61 34.10
C PRO A 5 29.20 40.61 33.37
N ALA A 6 27.88 40.76 33.58
CA ALA A 6 26.82 40.08 32.88
C ALA A 6 26.79 40.41 31.38
N ARG A 7 26.67 39.41 30.52
CA ARG A 7 26.35 39.58 29.09
C ARG A 7 24.91 39.15 28.81
N THR A 8 24.24 40.11 28.29
CA THR A 8 22.86 40.17 27.82
C THR A 8 22.52 39.18 26.72
N GLY A 9 21.44 38.50 26.93
CA GLY A 9 20.33 38.19 26.07
C GLY A 9 20.50 37.87 24.59
N SER A 10 20.48 36.60 24.24
CA SER A 10 20.04 36.13 22.91
C SER A 10 18.56 35.84 22.96
N ARG A 11 17.75 36.52 22.13
CA ARG A 11 16.33 36.30 21.95
C ARG A 11 16.11 34.90 21.33
N GLN A 12 15.65 33.98 22.13
CA GLN A 12 15.01 32.75 21.65
C GLN A 12 13.67 33.10 21.03
N LYS A 13 13.48 32.78 19.76
CA LYS A 13 12.15 32.75 19.12
C LYS A 13 11.37 31.56 19.68
N PRO A 14 10.10 31.73 20.04
CA PRO A 14 9.34 30.65 20.62
C PRO A 14 8.99 29.55 19.61
N VAL A 15 9.22 28.33 20.03
CA VAL A 15 8.72 27.11 19.39
C VAL A 15 7.19 27.17 19.35
N HIS A 16 6.60 27.03 18.16
CA HIS A 16 5.15 26.94 17.99
C HIS A 16 4.63 25.66 18.65
N GLN A 17 4.20 25.76 19.89
CA GLN A 17 3.29 24.77 20.49
C GLN A 17 1.92 24.90 19.84
N MET A 18 1.46 23.80 19.23
CA MET A 18 0.07 23.63 18.80
C MET A 18 -0.86 23.70 20.03
N ARG A 19 -1.49 24.83 20.25
CA ARG A 19 -2.63 24.94 21.18
C ARG A 19 -3.91 24.61 20.43
N PHE A 20 -4.59 23.55 20.86
CA PHE A 20 -5.99 23.31 20.57
C PHE A 20 -6.82 24.43 21.20
N LEU A 21 -7.41 25.28 20.38
CA LEU A 21 -8.39 26.27 20.82
C LEU A 21 -9.79 25.65 20.78
N THR A 22 -10.29 25.30 21.95
CA THR A 22 -11.72 25.13 22.16
C THR A 22 -12.38 26.53 22.18
N HIS A 23 -13.31 26.76 21.26
CA HIS A 23 -14.10 27.99 21.24
C HIS A 23 -15.07 28.02 22.43
N ILE A 24 -14.74 28.82 23.47
CA ILE A 24 -15.69 29.28 24.44
C ILE A 24 -15.93 30.76 24.15
N LYS A 25 -17.18 31.09 23.79
CA LYS A 25 -17.66 32.48 23.76
C LYS A 25 -17.68 32.99 25.20
N VAL A 26 -16.81 33.94 25.53
CA VAL A 26 -16.93 34.72 26.78
C VAL A 26 -17.21 36.16 26.36
N GLY A 27 -18.33 36.65 26.88
CA GLY A 27 -18.77 38.02 26.72
C GLY A 27 -17.81 39.01 27.40
N ALA A 28 -17.85 40.25 26.93
CA ALA A 28 -17.05 41.35 27.44
C ALA A 28 -17.31 41.52 28.96
N GLY A 29 -16.28 41.24 29.76
CA GLY A 29 -16.26 41.48 31.20
C GLY A 29 -14.96 42.19 31.59
N LEU A 30 -15.08 43.35 32.21
CA LEU A 30 -13.95 44.07 32.81
C LEU A 30 -13.32 43.20 33.90
N ILE A 31 -12.05 42.88 33.75
CA ILE A 31 -11.24 42.32 34.84
C ILE A 31 -10.46 43.48 35.44
N CYS A 32 -10.91 43.94 36.61
CA CYS A 32 -10.16 44.85 37.48
C CYS A 32 -9.38 44.03 38.49
N GLU A 33 -8.06 44.05 38.43
CA GLU A 33 -7.19 43.52 39.46
C GLU A 33 -7.00 44.60 40.55
N LYS A 34 -7.36 44.28 41.80
CA LYS A 34 -7.23 45.17 42.95
C LYS A 34 -5.77 45.37 43.32
N SER A 35 -5.16 46.37 42.76
CA SER A 35 -4.07 47.12 43.40
C SER A 35 -3.61 48.26 42.47
N THR A 36 -3.81 49.49 42.94
CA THR A 36 -3.29 50.77 42.44
C THR A 36 -3.75 51.27 41.05
N ASP A 37 -4.49 52.35 41.10
CA ASP A 37 -4.93 53.32 40.11
C ASP A 37 -4.14 53.41 38.80
N ASN A 38 -4.40 52.51 37.87
CA ASN A 38 -4.13 52.72 36.45
C ASN A 38 -4.96 51.77 35.58
N CYS A 39 -6.18 52.21 35.26
CA CYS A 39 -6.97 51.59 34.19
C CYS A 39 -6.41 52.03 32.84
N ILE A 40 -5.67 51.15 32.18
CA ILE A 40 -5.26 51.35 30.77
C ILE A 40 -6.45 50.93 29.91
N GLU A 41 -7.15 51.92 29.38
CA GLU A 41 -8.17 51.75 28.34
C GLU A 41 -7.46 51.23 27.09
N SER A 42 -7.46 49.92 26.87
CA SER A 42 -6.97 49.35 25.62
C SER A 42 -7.94 49.76 24.51
N ARG A 43 -7.64 50.84 23.80
CA ARG A 43 -8.31 51.19 22.55
C ARG A 43 -8.05 50.06 21.55
N VAL A 44 -8.97 49.11 21.47
CA VAL A 44 -9.06 48.18 20.33
C VAL A 44 -9.35 49.06 19.13
N ALA A 45 -8.34 49.23 18.27
CA ALA A 45 -8.53 49.93 17.01
C ALA A 45 -9.69 49.25 16.24
N PRO A 46 -10.61 50.01 15.64
CA PRO A 46 -11.69 49.43 14.86
C PRO A 46 -11.09 48.54 13.77
N VAL A 47 -11.42 47.24 13.82
CA VAL A 47 -11.09 46.29 12.76
C VAL A 47 -11.75 46.82 11.50
N SER A 48 -10.95 47.25 10.53
CA SER A 48 -11.45 47.66 9.23
C SER A 48 -12.17 46.48 8.60
N GLU A 49 -13.48 46.62 8.37
CA GLU A 49 -14.40 45.55 7.90
C GLU A 49 -14.12 45.00 6.50
N ASN A 50 -13.00 45.30 5.87
CA ASN A 50 -12.71 44.92 4.47
C ASN A 50 -11.41 44.14 4.27
N LYS A 51 -10.82 43.50 5.28
CA LYS A 51 -9.78 42.49 5.01
C LYS A 51 -10.44 41.11 4.98
N PRO A 52 -10.37 40.41 3.83
CA PRO A 52 -10.83 39.03 3.81
C PRO A 52 -10.13 38.24 4.92
N ALA A 53 -10.90 37.42 5.63
CA ALA A 53 -10.35 36.58 6.69
C ALA A 53 -9.09 35.85 6.16
N PRO A 54 -7.98 35.79 6.94
CA PRO A 54 -6.78 35.10 6.48
C PRO A 54 -7.15 33.68 6.12
N SER A 55 -6.81 33.27 4.91
CA SER A 55 -7.09 31.90 4.44
C SER A 55 -6.41 30.92 5.36
N LEU A 56 -7.14 29.88 5.79
CA LEU A 56 -6.62 28.80 6.66
C LEU A 56 -5.52 27.99 5.96
N TYR A 57 -5.40 28.11 4.65
CA TYR A 57 -4.43 27.40 3.83
C TYR A 57 -3.54 28.41 3.09
N ALA A 58 -2.25 28.09 3.02
CA ALA A 58 -1.32 28.82 2.17
C ALA A 58 -1.74 28.70 0.69
N ALA A 59 -1.59 29.78 -0.09
CA ALA A 59 -1.82 29.73 -1.51
C ALA A 59 -0.88 28.72 -2.17
N ARG A 60 -1.42 27.92 -3.11
CA ARG A 60 -0.62 26.92 -3.83
C ARG A 60 0.46 27.59 -4.68
N GLU A 61 1.70 27.29 -4.39
CA GLU A 61 2.83 27.64 -5.24
C GLU A 61 3.20 26.46 -6.16
N PRO A 62 3.24 26.65 -7.50
CA PRO A 62 3.62 25.59 -8.42
C PRO A 62 5.08 25.17 -8.23
N ILE A 63 5.30 23.89 -7.99
CA ILE A 63 6.63 23.33 -7.76
C ILE A 63 7.25 22.85 -9.08
N PHE A 64 8.46 23.31 -9.38
CA PHE A 64 9.23 22.94 -10.57
C PHE A 64 10.57 22.30 -10.16
N PRO A 65 10.62 20.98 -9.88
CA PRO A 65 11.85 20.35 -9.44
C PRO A 65 12.94 20.40 -10.52
N ARG A 66 14.17 20.77 -10.11
CA ARG A 66 15.37 20.76 -10.97
C ARG A 66 15.84 19.33 -11.19
N ARG A 67 16.44 19.07 -12.35
CA ARG A 67 17.12 17.78 -12.62
C ARG A 67 18.31 17.63 -11.69
N VAL A 68 18.48 16.45 -11.13
CA VAL A 68 19.60 16.03 -10.29
C VAL A 68 20.10 14.68 -10.81
N SER A 69 21.38 14.41 -10.61
CA SER A 69 22.04 13.13 -10.85
C SER A 69 22.75 12.69 -9.57
N GLY A 70 22.70 11.41 -9.25
CA GLY A 70 23.31 10.86 -8.06
C GLY A 70 22.77 9.46 -7.78
N ASN A 71 23.24 8.85 -6.70
CA ASN A 71 22.90 7.46 -6.37
C ASN A 71 21.42 7.28 -6.05
N PHE A 72 20.85 8.19 -5.26
CA PHE A 72 19.43 8.13 -4.90
C PHE A 72 18.52 8.39 -6.09
N ARG A 73 18.93 9.27 -7.01
CA ARG A 73 18.20 9.49 -8.25
C ARG A 73 18.22 8.25 -9.15
N ASN A 74 19.37 7.58 -9.27
CA ASN A 74 19.48 6.35 -10.06
C ASN A 74 18.66 5.21 -9.44
N LEU A 75 18.72 5.05 -8.12
CA LEU A 75 17.86 4.09 -7.41
C LEU A 75 16.37 4.37 -7.67
N LYS A 76 15.96 5.63 -7.62
CA LYS A 76 14.58 6.01 -7.89
C LYS A 76 14.16 5.71 -9.34
N TRP A 77 15.04 5.90 -10.31
CA TRP A 77 14.80 5.52 -11.71
C TRP A 77 14.65 4.01 -11.87
N PHE A 78 15.53 3.24 -11.23
CA PHE A 78 15.46 1.79 -11.25
C PHE A 78 14.15 1.27 -10.66
N LEU A 79 13.78 1.74 -9.46
CA LEU A 79 12.54 1.32 -8.81
C LEU A 79 11.29 1.76 -9.59
N MET A 80 11.30 2.95 -10.19
CA MET A 80 10.21 3.39 -11.06
C MET A 80 10.07 2.49 -12.29
N ALA A 81 11.17 2.17 -12.98
CA ALA A 81 11.15 1.30 -14.14
C ALA A 81 10.72 -0.13 -13.77
N PHE A 82 11.18 -0.65 -12.64
CA PHE A 82 10.81 -1.96 -12.11
C PHE A 82 9.33 -2.06 -11.75
N THR A 83 8.82 -1.11 -10.99
CA THR A 83 7.40 -1.13 -10.57
C THR A 83 6.44 -0.91 -11.73
N LEU A 84 6.75 0.02 -12.65
CA LEU A 84 5.97 0.22 -13.86
C LEU A 84 6.09 -0.98 -14.81
N GLY A 85 7.28 -1.59 -14.91
CA GLY A 85 7.50 -2.81 -15.68
C GLY A 85 6.60 -3.95 -15.20
N ILE A 86 6.59 -4.23 -13.90
CA ILE A 86 5.67 -5.22 -13.33
C ILE A 86 4.23 -4.85 -13.66
N TYR A 87 3.83 -3.61 -13.43
CA TYR A 87 2.44 -3.18 -13.62
C TYR A 87 1.95 -3.34 -15.06
N TYR A 88 2.78 -2.96 -16.06
CA TYR A 88 2.37 -3.00 -17.46
C TYR A 88 2.60 -4.35 -18.14
N LEU A 89 3.63 -5.11 -17.74
CA LEU A 89 4.02 -6.33 -18.45
C LEU A 89 3.36 -7.60 -17.89
N THR A 90 3.06 -7.65 -16.59
CA THR A 90 2.54 -8.86 -15.94
C THR A 90 1.28 -9.42 -16.60
N PRO A 91 0.27 -8.63 -17.04
CA PRO A 91 -0.94 -9.18 -17.67
C PRO A 91 -0.66 -9.88 -19.02
N TRP A 92 0.47 -9.60 -19.64
CA TRP A 92 0.87 -10.17 -20.95
C TRP A 92 1.68 -11.47 -20.83
N ILE A 93 2.10 -11.84 -19.61
CA ILE A 93 2.82 -13.08 -19.38
C ILE A 93 1.85 -14.24 -19.52
N ARG A 94 2.18 -15.20 -20.39
CA ARG A 94 1.38 -16.43 -20.59
C ARG A 94 1.96 -17.54 -19.72
N TRP A 95 1.07 -18.31 -19.11
CA TRP A 95 1.38 -19.42 -18.23
C TRP A 95 0.41 -20.56 -18.49
N ASP A 96 0.88 -21.61 -19.15
CA ASP A 96 0.07 -22.78 -19.47
C ASP A 96 -0.31 -23.54 -18.17
N ARG A 97 -1.62 -23.61 -17.90
CA ARG A 97 -2.20 -24.36 -16.78
C ARG A 97 -3.03 -25.56 -17.26
N GLY A 98 -3.03 -25.83 -18.57
CA GLY A 98 -3.84 -26.86 -19.18
C GLY A 98 -5.12 -26.33 -19.86
N PRO A 99 -5.81 -27.20 -20.62
CA PRO A 99 -6.84 -26.81 -21.60
C PRO A 99 -8.08 -26.14 -21.00
N ASN A 100 -8.33 -26.29 -19.70
CA ASN A 100 -9.54 -25.80 -19.02
C ASN A 100 -9.30 -24.54 -18.17
N PHE A 101 -8.07 -24.00 -18.21
CA PHE A 101 -7.68 -22.86 -17.38
C PHE A 101 -7.24 -21.66 -18.25
N PRO A 102 -7.35 -20.43 -17.72
CA PRO A 102 -6.83 -19.28 -18.44
C PRO A 102 -5.30 -19.29 -18.48
N ASP A 103 -4.74 -18.97 -19.65
CA ASP A 103 -3.28 -18.93 -19.86
C ASP A 103 -2.59 -17.69 -19.31
N GLN A 104 -3.31 -16.70 -18.84
CA GLN A 104 -2.72 -15.48 -18.29
C GLN A 104 -2.08 -15.75 -16.92
N ALA A 105 -0.80 -15.39 -16.75
CA ALA A 105 -0.03 -15.70 -15.54
C ALA A 105 -0.67 -15.11 -14.27
N VAL A 106 -1.14 -13.88 -14.34
CA VAL A 106 -1.84 -13.21 -13.25
C VAL A 106 -3.20 -12.73 -13.75
N LEU A 107 -4.26 -13.32 -13.22
CA LEU A 107 -5.65 -13.00 -13.57
C LEU A 107 -6.52 -12.97 -12.32
N LEU A 108 -7.26 -11.90 -12.14
CA LEU A 108 -8.26 -11.73 -11.09
C LEU A 108 -9.66 -11.95 -11.70
N ASP A 109 -10.05 -13.20 -11.86
CA ASP A 109 -11.37 -13.56 -12.41
C ASP A 109 -12.45 -13.34 -11.36
N VAL A 110 -13.02 -12.14 -11.34
CA VAL A 110 -14.07 -11.74 -10.42
C VAL A 110 -15.40 -12.43 -10.76
N ALA A 111 -15.65 -12.73 -12.04
CA ALA A 111 -16.88 -13.39 -12.48
C ALA A 111 -17.00 -14.80 -11.91
N ASN A 112 -15.92 -15.57 -11.96
CA ASN A 112 -15.83 -16.91 -11.39
C ASN A 112 -15.31 -16.90 -9.94
N ARG A 113 -14.99 -15.71 -9.40
CA ARG A 113 -14.45 -15.51 -8.02
C ARG A 113 -13.17 -16.29 -7.79
N ARG A 114 -12.24 -16.31 -8.78
CA ARG A 114 -10.97 -17.02 -8.74
C ARG A 114 -9.83 -16.06 -9.00
N PHE A 115 -8.71 -16.26 -8.30
CA PHE A 115 -7.51 -15.49 -8.52
C PHE A 115 -6.38 -16.43 -8.94
N TYR A 116 -5.76 -16.12 -10.07
CA TYR A 116 -4.67 -16.90 -10.63
C TYR A 116 -3.35 -16.16 -10.50
N PHE A 117 -2.35 -16.81 -9.92
CA PHE A 117 -0.99 -16.30 -9.76
C PHE A 117 0.00 -17.38 -10.19
N PHE A 118 0.46 -17.34 -11.42
CA PHE A 118 1.31 -18.37 -12.04
C PHE A 118 0.72 -19.78 -11.87
N TRP A 119 1.26 -20.60 -10.97
CA TRP A 119 0.76 -21.95 -10.66
C TRP A 119 -0.22 -21.99 -9.48
N ILE A 120 -0.45 -20.86 -8.82
CA ILE A 120 -1.35 -20.80 -7.67
C ILE A 120 -2.72 -20.33 -8.15
N GLU A 121 -3.75 -21.08 -7.81
CA GLU A 121 -5.14 -20.71 -7.95
C GLU A 121 -5.73 -20.50 -6.55
N ILE A 122 -6.34 -19.37 -6.29
CA ILE A 122 -7.03 -19.06 -5.03
C ILE A 122 -8.53 -19.10 -5.27
N TRP A 123 -9.19 -19.98 -4.55
CA TRP A 123 -10.62 -20.18 -4.59
C TRP A 123 -11.37 -19.30 -3.58
N PRO A 124 -12.71 -19.11 -3.72
CA PRO A 124 -13.50 -18.26 -2.82
C PRO A 124 -13.38 -18.60 -1.33
N HIS A 125 -13.27 -19.88 -0.99
CA HIS A 125 -13.13 -20.33 0.39
C HIS A 125 -11.70 -20.16 0.95
N GLU A 126 -10.71 -19.94 0.08
CA GLU A 126 -9.32 -19.68 0.41
C GLU A 126 -9.01 -18.17 0.50
N PHE A 127 -10.04 -17.32 0.61
CA PHE A 127 -9.90 -15.86 0.64
C PHE A 127 -9.05 -15.37 1.83
N TYR A 128 -8.79 -16.23 2.81
CA TYR A 128 -7.85 -15.95 3.90
C TYR A 128 -6.41 -15.69 3.40
N PHE A 129 -6.02 -16.21 2.23
CA PHE A 129 -4.73 -15.85 1.61
C PHE A 129 -4.70 -14.36 1.25
N VAL A 130 -5.78 -13.83 0.69
CA VAL A 130 -5.88 -12.41 0.35
C VAL A 130 -5.83 -11.55 1.63
N ALA A 131 -6.56 -11.97 2.67
CA ALA A 131 -6.52 -11.29 3.97
C ALA A 131 -5.10 -11.31 4.56
N GLY A 132 -4.42 -12.45 4.51
CA GLY A 132 -3.05 -12.57 4.97
C GLY A 132 -2.06 -11.69 4.20
N LEU A 133 -2.19 -11.60 2.87
CA LEU A 133 -1.38 -10.70 2.04
C LEU A 133 -1.62 -9.22 2.37
N LEU A 134 -2.86 -8.83 2.67
CA LEU A 134 -3.19 -7.47 3.11
C LEU A 134 -2.59 -7.16 4.48
N ILE A 135 -2.63 -8.11 5.42
CA ILE A 135 -1.96 -7.99 6.72
C ILE A 135 -0.45 -7.84 6.53
N MET A 136 0.17 -8.65 5.67
CA MET A 136 1.60 -8.53 5.35
C MET A 136 1.93 -7.17 4.73
N ALA A 137 1.09 -6.65 3.83
CA ALA A 137 1.28 -5.32 3.25
C ALA A 137 1.24 -4.22 4.32
N GLY A 138 0.28 -4.29 5.25
CA GLY A 138 0.19 -3.37 6.39
C GLY A 138 1.40 -3.47 7.32
N LEU A 139 1.75 -4.68 7.78
CA LEU A 139 2.93 -4.90 8.63
C LEU A 139 4.24 -4.50 7.94
N GLY A 140 4.35 -4.76 6.63
CA GLY A 140 5.50 -4.34 5.81
C GLY A 140 5.64 -2.81 5.79
N LEU A 141 4.54 -2.08 5.63
CA LEU A 141 4.57 -0.63 5.70
C LEU A 141 5.02 -0.13 7.08
N PHE A 142 4.58 -0.76 8.16
CA PHE A 142 5.02 -0.46 9.52
C PHE A 142 6.50 -0.75 9.72
N LEU A 143 6.98 -1.87 9.23
CA LEU A 143 8.39 -2.26 9.26
C LEU A 143 9.26 -1.20 8.55
N PHE A 144 8.95 -0.87 7.30
CA PHE A 144 9.70 0.13 6.54
C PHE A 144 9.64 1.51 7.17
N THR A 145 8.49 1.91 7.72
CA THR A 145 8.34 3.22 8.38
C THR A 145 9.16 3.29 9.67
N SER A 146 9.16 2.23 10.46
CA SER A 146 9.95 2.17 11.70
C SER A 146 11.46 2.24 11.42
N ALA A 147 11.95 1.61 10.35
CA ALA A 147 13.37 1.57 10.02
C ALA A 147 13.86 2.82 9.27
N LEU A 148 13.15 3.20 8.20
CA LEU A 148 13.60 4.15 7.18
C LEU A 148 12.61 5.32 6.97
N GLY A 149 11.73 5.55 7.92
CA GLY A 149 10.74 6.63 7.84
C GLY A 149 9.80 6.47 6.63
N ARG A 150 9.69 7.50 5.81
CA ARG A 150 8.74 7.56 4.70
C ARG A 150 9.31 7.09 3.34
N VAL A 151 10.29 6.18 3.36
CA VAL A 151 10.95 5.69 2.14
C VAL A 151 9.96 5.09 1.13
N TRP A 152 8.92 4.40 1.58
CA TRP A 152 7.86 3.90 0.71
C TRP A 152 7.22 5.03 -0.12
N CYS A 153 6.88 6.15 0.52
CA CYS A 153 6.31 7.31 -0.16
C CYS A 153 7.27 7.93 -1.18
N GLY A 154 8.58 7.88 -0.92
CA GLY A 154 9.60 8.44 -1.80
C GLY A 154 9.89 7.62 -3.05
N TYR A 155 9.72 6.28 -2.99
CA TYR A 155 10.24 5.38 -4.00
C TYR A 155 9.19 4.48 -4.66
N ALA A 156 8.27 3.88 -3.88
CA ALA A 156 7.38 2.82 -4.37
C ALA A 156 5.89 3.21 -4.40
N CYS A 157 5.51 4.30 -3.73
CA CYS A 157 4.13 4.77 -3.73
C CYS A 157 3.65 5.10 -5.15
N PRO A 158 2.50 4.57 -5.62
CA PRO A 158 1.98 4.83 -6.96
C PRO A 158 1.89 6.33 -7.29
N GLN A 159 1.35 7.16 -6.39
CA GLN A 159 1.26 8.60 -6.60
C GLN A 159 2.63 9.23 -6.92
N THR A 160 3.68 8.83 -6.21
CA THR A 160 5.04 9.38 -6.40
C THR A 160 5.68 8.84 -7.68
N VAL A 161 5.46 7.56 -8.01
CA VAL A 161 5.97 6.92 -9.24
C VAL A 161 5.40 7.60 -10.48
N TRP A 162 4.08 7.75 -10.57
CA TRP A 162 3.44 8.43 -11.71
C TRP A 162 3.75 9.93 -11.76
N THR A 163 3.80 10.61 -10.61
CA THR A 163 4.21 12.03 -10.58
C THR A 163 5.64 12.22 -11.10
N ASP A 164 6.57 11.32 -10.77
CA ASP A 164 7.95 11.39 -11.25
C ASP A 164 8.05 11.12 -12.76
N LEU A 165 7.27 10.15 -13.26
CA LEU A 165 7.12 9.90 -14.71
C LEU A 165 6.57 11.14 -15.44
N PHE A 166 5.54 11.78 -14.89
CA PHE A 166 4.97 13.00 -15.47
C PHE A 166 5.94 14.18 -15.44
N ILE A 167 6.75 14.32 -14.39
CA ILE A 167 7.84 15.31 -14.31
C ILE A 167 8.92 15.01 -15.35
N LEU A 168 9.21 13.73 -15.64
CA LEU A 168 10.13 13.35 -16.72
C LEU A 168 9.62 13.85 -18.07
N VAL A 169 8.34 13.59 -18.37
CA VAL A 169 7.68 14.07 -19.61
C VAL A 169 7.73 15.61 -19.70
N GLU A 170 7.48 16.31 -18.58
CA GLU A 170 7.58 17.78 -18.56
C GLU A 170 8.98 18.28 -18.88
N ARG A 171 10.01 17.63 -18.31
CA ARG A 171 11.40 17.99 -18.60
C ARG A 171 11.76 17.74 -20.05
N TRP A 172 11.21 16.71 -20.64
CA TRP A 172 11.46 16.36 -22.03
C TRP A 172 10.81 17.35 -23.01
N ILE A 173 9.58 17.78 -22.72
CA ILE A 173 8.80 18.67 -23.61
C ILE A 173 9.09 20.16 -23.33
N GLU A 174 9.00 20.58 -22.05
CA GLU A 174 9.10 22.00 -21.65
C GLU A 174 10.52 22.40 -21.22
N GLY A 175 11.42 21.42 -21.00
CA GLY A 175 12.77 21.63 -20.51
C GLY A 175 12.87 21.58 -18.97
N ASP A 176 14.08 21.88 -18.43
CA ASP A 176 14.32 21.85 -16.99
C ASP A 176 13.71 23.08 -16.28
N ARG A 177 13.84 23.11 -14.95
CA ARG A 177 13.25 24.09 -14.03
C ARG A 177 13.22 25.53 -14.57
N ASN A 178 14.33 26.05 -15.03
CA ASN A 178 14.42 27.46 -15.48
C ASN A 178 13.59 27.74 -16.74
N ALA A 179 13.49 26.78 -17.67
CA ALA A 179 12.68 26.90 -18.87
C ALA A 179 11.19 26.86 -18.49
N ARG A 180 10.80 25.94 -17.59
CA ARG A 180 9.42 25.79 -17.09
C ARG A 180 8.97 27.02 -16.30
N LEU A 181 9.83 27.62 -15.47
CA LEU A 181 9.55 28.86 -14.75
C LEU A 181 9.32 30.04 -15.71
N ARG A 182 10.16 30.16 -16.75
CA ARG A 182 9.97 31.20 -17.78
C ARG A 182 8.64 31.01 -18.51
N LEU A 183 8.34 29.75 -18.93
CA LEU A 183 7.09 29.42 -19.61
C LEU A 183 5.87 29.67 -18.71
N HIS A 184 5.98 29.41 -17.41
CA HIS A 184 4.91 29.67 -16.43
C HIS A 184 4.66 31.17 -16.25
N ARG A 185 5.74 31.98 -16.06
CA ARG A 185 5.65 33.43 -15.85
C ARG A 185 5.24 34.22 -17.09
N GLN A 186 5.38 33.64 -18.27
CA GLN A 186 4.96 34.28 -19.54
C GLN A 186 3.45 34.51 -19.53
N LYS A 187 3.01 35.76 -19.48
CA LYS A 187 1.57 36.12 -19.46
C LYS A 187 0.89 35.94 -20.84
N LYS A 188 1.61 36.24 -21.94
CA LYS A 188 1.07 36.10 -23.30
C LYS A 188 0.94 34.63 -23.70
N LEU A 189 -0.19 34.26 -24.25
CA LEU A 189 -0.42 32.97 -24.90
C LEU A 189 0.19 33.03 -26.30
N ASP A 190 1.40 32.53 -26.45
CA ASP A 190 2.07 32.35 -27.73
C ASP A 190 1.85 30.94 -28.27
N PHE A 191 1.86 30.76 -29.58
CA PHE A 191 1.69 29.45 -30.24
C PHE A 191 2.67 28.41 -29.69
N ARG A 192 3.92 28.78 -29.42
CA ARG A 192 4.92 27.91 -28.80
C ARG A 192 4.47 27.43 -27.41
N LYS A 193 3.94 28.31 -26.58
CA LYS A 193 3.46 27.97 -25.23
C LYS A 193 2.28 27.01 -25.32
N VAL A 194 1.31 27.29 -26.20
CA VAL A 194 0.12 26.44 -26.40
C VAL A 194 0.56 25.05 -26.87
N ARG A 195 1.41 24.97 -27.91
CA ARG A 195 1.91 23.72 -28.45
C ARG A 195 2.58 22.86 -27.37
N LEU A 196 3.53 23.43 -26.58
CA LEU A 196 4.22 22.68 -25.55
C LEU A 196 3.27 22.18 -24.46
N ARG A 197 2.28 22.99 -24.06
CA ARG A 197 1.28 22.61 -23.06
C ARG A 197 0.38 21.49 -23.55
N VAL A 198 -0.15 21.63 -24.76
CA VAL A 198 -1.03 20.63 -25.37
C VAL A 198 -0.27 19.32 -25.57
N THR A 199 0.94 19.34 -26.15
CA THR A 199 1.76 18.13 -26.32
C THR A 199 1.99 17.43 -24.98
N LYS A 200 2.33 18.17 -23.93
CA LYS A 200 2.50 17.62 -22.58
C LYS A 200 1.21 16.93 -22.09
N TRP A 201 0.08 17.58 -22.17
CA TRP A 201 -1.19 17.04 -21.70
C TRP A 201 -1.64 15.82 -22.51
N VAL A 202 -1.39 15.82 -23.82
CA VAL A 202 -1.65 14.64 -24.66
C VAL A 202 -0.80 13.46 -24.22
N VAL A 203 0.51 13.64 -23.99
CA VAL A 203 1.37 12.56 -23.51
C VAL A 203 0.96 12.08 -22.11
N TRP A 204 0.59 12.99 -21.21
CA TRP A 204 0.07 12.62 -19.90
C TRP A 204 -1.24 11.82 -20.00
N LEU A 205 -2.13 12.21 -20.92
CA LEU A 205 -3.38 11.48 -21.16
C LEU A 205 -3.11 10.08 -21.72
N LEU A 206 -2.16 9.94 -22.64
CA LEU A 206 -1.76 8.63 -23.17
C LEU A 206 -1.17 7.72 -22.08
N ILE A 207 -0.35 8.25 -21.16
CA ILE A 207 0.13 7.52 -20.00
C ILE A 207 -1.04 7.13 -19.09
N GLY A 208 -1.99 8.05 -18.87
CA GLY A 208 -3.20 7.75 -18.11
C GLY A 208 -4.03 6.63 -18.73
N LEU A 209 -4.25 6.68 -20.05
CA LEU A 209 -4.96 5.64 -20.80
C LEU A 209 -4.23 4.29 -20.73
N ALA A 210 -2.90 4.29 -20.89
CA ALA A 210 -2.11 3.07 -20.73
C ALA A 210 -2.22 2.50 -19.30
N THR A 211 -2.26 3.38 -18.28
CA THR A 211 -2.42 2.97 -16.88
C THR A 211 -3.80 2.36 -16.64
N GLY A 212 -4.86 3.03 -17.08
CA GLY A 212 -6.22 2.52 -16.96
C GLY A 212 -6.44 1.23 -17.75
N GLY A 213 -5.86 1.15 -18.97
CA GLY A 213 -5.88 -0.05 -19.79
C GLY A 213 -5.15 -1.23 -19.12
N ALA A 214 -3.93 -0.99 -18.62
CA ALA A 214 -3.17 -2.03 -17.92
C ALA A 214 -3.92 -2.60 -16.70
N TRP A 215 -4.66 -1.77 -15.98
CA TRP A 215 -5.47 -2.22 -14.85
C TRP A 215 -6.54 -3.23 -15.25
N VAL A 216 -7.32 -2.95 -16.31
CA VAL A 216 -8.42 -3.85 -16.71
C VAL A 216 -7.91 -5.18 -17.26
N PHE A 217 -6.69 -5.24 -17.79
CA PHE A 217 -6.07 -6.48 -18.25
C PHE A 217 -5.75 -7.47 -17.12
N TYR A 218 -5.77 -7.05 -15.87
CA TYR A 218 -5.69 -7.97 -14.73
C TYR A 218 -6.99 -8.73 -14.46
N PHE A 219 -8.14 -8.28 -15.03
CA PHE A 219 -9.47 -8.84 -14.77
C PHE A 219 -10.06 -9.59 -15.94
N ALA A 220 -9.40 -9.58 -17.08
CA ALA A 220 -9.79 -10.33 -18.27
C ALA A 220 -8.54 -10.69 -19.08
N ASP A 221 -8.65 -11.68 -19.96
CA ASP A 221 -7.55 -12.08 -20.83
C ASP A 221 -7.06 -10.91 -21.67
N ALA A 222 -5.80 -10.51 -21.48
CA ALA A 222 -5.27 -9.26 -22.01
C ALA A 222 -5.31 -9.16 -23.53
N PRO A 223 -4.88 -10.17 -24.34
CA PRO A 223 -4.96 -10.11 -25.79
C PRO A 223 -6.40 -10.04 -26.32
N THR A 224 -7.30 -10.82 -25.73
CA THR A 224 -8.72 -10.83 -26.12
C THR A 224 -9.37 -9.50 -25.80
N LEU A 225 -9.20 -9.01 -24.57
CA LEU A 225 -9.74 -7.73 -24.15
C LEU A 225 -9.17 -6.55 -24.96
N LEU A 226 -7.89 -6.59 -25.32
CA LEU A 226 -7.31 -5.54 -26.17
C LEU A 226 -7.98 -5.50 -27.55
N ARG A 227 -8.22 -6.67 -28.15
CA ARG A 227 -8.95 -6.77 -29.42
C ARG A 227 -10.34 -6.17 -29.27
N ASP A 228 -11.10 -6.60 -28.26
CA ASP A 228 -12.47 -6.16 -28.02
C ASP A 228 -12.55 -4.65 -27.73
N LEU A 229 -11.54 -4.09 -27.05
CA LEU A 229 -11.44 -2.64 -26.83
C LEU A 229 -11.23 -1.88 -28.14
N VAL A 230 -10.41 -2.40 -29.05
CA VAL A 230 -10.14 -1.76 -30.36
C VAL A 230 -11.32 -1.89 -31.31
N THR A 231 -12.04 -3.02 -31.29
CA THR A 231 -13.25 -3.25 -32.11
C THR A 231 -14.51 -2.63 -31.51
N LEU A 232 -14.42 -2.06 -30.30
CA LEU A 232 -15.53 -1.49 -29.52
C LEU A 232 -16.59 -2.52 -29.09
N ASP A 233 -16.19 -3.78 -28.97
CA ASP A 233 -17.04 -4.88 -28.54
C ASP A 233 -16.90 -5.22 -27.04
N ALA A 234 -15.96 -4.57 -26.33
CA ALA A 234 -15.74 -4.81 -24.91
C ALA A 234 -16.94 -4.38 -24.06
N HIS A 235 -17.09 -5.06 -22.92
CA HIS A 235 -18.17 -4.72 -21.97
C HIS A 235 -18.07 -3.26 -21.50
N PRO A 236 -19.16 -2.50 -21.35
CA PRO A 236 -19.16 -1.08 -20.96
C PRO A 236 -18.40 -0.78 -19.66
N ILE A 237 -18.35 -1.73 -18.72
CA ILE A 237 -17.57 -1.61 -17.47
C ILE A 237 -16.08 -1.41 -17.76
N ALA A 238 -15.52 -2.05 -18.80
CA ALA A 238 -14.11 -1.89 -19.14
C ALA A 238 -13.81 -0.44 -19.54
N TYR A 239 -14.63 0.15 -20.41
CA TYR A 239 -14.45 1.55 -20.86
C TYR A 239 -14.63 2.54 -19.71
N THR A 240 -15.63 2.36 -18.85
CA THR A 240 -15.84 3.23 -17.68
C THR A 240 -14.70 3.14 -16.71
N THR A 241 -14.18 1.95 -16.44
CA THR A 241 -13.02 1.75 -15.55
C THR A 241 -11.77 2.39 -16.13
N ILE A 242 -11.47 2.17 -17.42
CA ILE A 242 -10.36 2.83 -18.12
C ILE A 242 -10.52 4.35 -18.04
N GLY A 243 -11.72 4.88 -18.30
CA GLY A 243 -11.98 6.31 -18.25
C GLY A 243 -11.74 6.93 -16.87
N ILE A 244 -12.24 6.30 -15.81
CA ILE A 244 -12.06 6.76 -14.43
C ILE A 244 -10.58 6.70 -14.03
N LEU A 245 -9.90 5.59 -14.28
CA LEU A 245 -8.50 5.42 -13.91
C LEU A 245 -7.57 6.32 -14.74
N SER A 246 -7.86 6.52 -16.03
CA SER A 246 -7.14 7.47 -16.88
C SER A 246 -7.28 8.89 -16.38
N PHE A 247 -8.50 9.30 -16.05
CA PHE A 247 -8.77 10.63 -15.51
C PHE A 247 -8.08 10.85 -14.17
N THR A 248 -8.19 9.89 -13.24
CA THR A 248 -7.57 10.01 -11.92
C THR A 248 -6.04 10.04 -12.01
N THR A 249 -5.44 9.19 -12.85
CA THR A 249 -3.99 9.20 -13.09
C THR A 249 -3.52 10.52 -13.71
N PHE A 250 -4.23 11.00 -14.74
CA PHE A 250 -3.95 12.27 -15.39
C PHE A 250 -4.05 13.45 -14.42
N PHE A 251 -5.13 13.50 -13.63
CA PHE A 251 -5.37 14.60 -12.70
C PHE A 251 -4.44 14.56 -11.48
N PHE A 252 -4.31 13.40 -10.83
CA PHE A 252 -3.50 13.29 -9.62
C PHE A 252 -1.99 13.38 -9.91
N GLY A 253 -1.53 12.72 -10.97
CA GLY A 253 -0.12 12.78 -11.37
C GLY A 253 0.27 14.11 -12.02
N GLY A 254 -0.62 14.73 -12.79
CA GLY A 254 -0.34 15.94 -13.55
C GLY A 254 -0.61 17.24 -12.79
N PHE A 255 -1.78 17.38 -12.18
CA PHE A 255 -2.23 18.64 -11.58
C PHE A 255 -2.20 18.66 -10.06
N ALA A 256 -2.67 17.61 -9.39
CA ALA A 256 -2.74 17.60 -7.93
C ALA A 256 -1.40 17.25 -7.27
N ARG A 257 -0.61 16.34 -7.85
CA ARG A 257 0.77 15.99 -7.43
C ARG A 257 0.98 15.93 -5.92
N GLU A 258 1.82 16.88 -5.43
CA GLU A 258 2.16 17.05 -4.03
C GLU A 258 0.95 17.31 -3.12
N GLN A 259 -0.10 17.93 -3.65
CA GLN A 259 -1.30 18.24 -2.88
C GLN A 259 -2.00 16.97 -2.36
N ILE A 260 -1.95 15.88 -3.14
CA ILE A 260 -2.48 14.60 -2.69
C ILE A 260 -1.74 14.10 -1.45
N CYS A 261 -0.40 14.19 -1.46
CA CYS A 261 0.43 13.72 -0.35
C CYS A 261 0.30 14.59 0.90
N ILE A 262 0.09 15.91 0.71
CA ILE A 262 0.04 16.89 1.82
C ILE A 262 -1.34 16.90 2.48
N TYR A 263 -2.43 16.91 1.69
CA TYR A 263 -3.78 17.17 2.19
C TYR A 263 -4.71 15.96 2.16
N ALA A 264 -4.69 15.16 1.09
CA ALA A 264 -5.67 14.09 0.88
C ALA A 264 -5.23 12.75 1.48
N CYS A 265 -3.93 12.42 1.43
CA CYS A 265 -3.43 11.13 1.88
C CYS A 265 -3.30 11.09 3.42
N PRO A 266 -3.90 10.11 4.12
CA PRO A 266 -3.75 9.98 5.56
C PRO A 266 -2.40 9.39 6.00
N TRP A 267 -1.73 8.67 5.13
CA TRP A 267 -0.49 7.93 5.43
C TRP A 267 0.64 8.78 6.02
N PRO A 268 0.91 10.01 5.55
CA PRO A 268 1.93 10.86 6.14
C PRO A 268 1.80 11.05 7.65
N ARG A 269 0.57 11.23 8.12
CA ARG A 269 0.27 11.44 9.54
C ARG A 269 0.43 10.14 10.34
N ILE A 270 -0.07 9.02 9.79
CA ILE A 270 0.08 7.70 10.41
C ILE A 270 1.57 7.33 10.52
N GLN A 271 2.33 7.49 9.43
CA GLN A 271 3.76 7.20 9.42
C GLN A 271 4.54 8.11 10.37
N ALA A 272 4.22 9.42 10.45
CA ALA A 272 4.85 10.33 11.39
C ALA A 272 4.65 9.90 12.86
N ALA A 273 3.44 9.44 13.21
CA ALA A 273 3.15 8.92 14.55
C ALA A 273 3.89 7.61 14.87
N MET A 274 4.38 6.91 13.87
CA MET A 274 5.12 5.66 14.02
C MET A 274 6.64 5.84 14.04
N MET A 275 7.17 6.99 13.61
CA MET A 275 8.58 7.29 13.69
C MET A 275 9.00 7.58 15.14
N ASP A 276 10.24 7.27 15.46
CA ASP A 276 10.89 7.56 16.74
C ASP A 276 12.29 8.15 16.53
N GLU A 277 13.02 8.42 17.61
CA GLU A 277 14.33 9.06 17.57
C GLU A 277 15.40 8.26 16.82
N ASP A 278 15.25 6.93 16.74
CA ASP A 278 16.17 6.04 16.02
C ASP A 278 15.76 5.79 14.57
N THR A 279 14.60 6.28 14.13
CA THR A 279 14.15 6.14 12.75
C THR A 279 15.03 6.95 11.81
N LEU A 280 15.59 6.29 10.79
CA LEU A 280 16.41 6.96 9.78
C LEU A 280 15.54 7.83 8.86
N THR A 281 15.79 9.12 8.86
CA THR A 281 15.10 10.11 8.02
C THR A 281 16.09 11.03 7.37
N VAL A 282 15.71 11.66 6.26
CA VAL A 282 16.57 12.66 5.63
C VAL A 282 16.57 13.93 6.47
N GLY A 283 17.73 14.38 6.89
CA GLY A 283 17.91 15.56 7.72
C GLY A 283 19.08 16.43 7.27
N TYR A 284 19.11 17.66 7.75
CA TYR A 284 20.18 18.63 7.56
C TYR A 284 20.97 18.77 8.86
N ARG A 285 22.30 18.68 8.79
CA ARG A 285 23.20 18.83 9.94
C ARG A 285 23.42 20.31 10.23
N GLU A 286 22.57 20.92 11.06
CA GLU A 286 22.63 22.33 11.41
C GLU A 286 23.99 22.71 12.04
N TRP A 287 24.49 21.86 12.96
CA TRP A 287 25.76 22.09 13.68
C TRP A 287 26.99 22.20 12.78
N ARG A 288 26.88 21.62 11.56
CA ARG A 288 27.91 21.69 10.54
C ARG A 288 27.62 22.78 9.51
N GLY A 289 26.35 23.04 9.22
CA GLY A 289 25.92 23.90 8.11
C GLY A 289 25.65 25.34 8.47
N GLU A 290 25.35 25.65 9.75
CA GLU A 290 25.06 27.01 10.20
C GLU A 290 26.27 27.66 10.90
N PRO A 291 26.43 28.99 10.83
CA PRO A 291 25.63 29.95 10.07
C PRO A 291 25.88 29.84 8.56
N ARG A 292 24.80 29.70 7.79
CA ARG A 292 24.87 29.58 6.32
C ARG A 292 25.16 30.91 5.65
N GLY A 293 25.96 30.91 4.59
CA GLY A 293 26.28 32.12 3.86
C GLY A 293 27.14 31.90 2.62
N LYS A 294 27.26 32.93 1.77
CA LYS A 294 28.10 32.86 0.57
C LYS A 294 29.57 32.96 0.96
N HIS A 295 30.32 31.89 0.72
CA HIS A 295 31.77 31.90 0.91
C HIS A 295 32.44 32.82 -0.12
N ARG A 296 32.68 34.10 0.25
CA ARG A 296 33.57 35.00 -0.49
C ARG A 296 34.96 34.88 0.11
N LYS A 297 36.02 35.07 -0.69
CA LYS A 297 37.42 35.13 -0.25
C LYS A 297 37.71 36.41 0.56
N SER A 298 36.84 36.85 1.45
CA SER A 298 37.01 38.02 2.32
C SER A 298 37.12 37.56 3.77
N GLU A 299 37.75 38.37 4.60
CA GLU A 299 37.90 38.21 6.05
C GLU A 299 36.53 37.84 6.68
N GLY A 300 36.48 36.70 7.38
CA GLY A 300 35.25 36.16 8.02
C GLY A 300 34.69 34.87 7.44
N ALA A 301 35.29 34.29 6.40
CA ALA A 301 34.84 33.00 5.83
C ALA A 301 34.95 31.83 6.84
N ASP A 302 35.87 31.93 7.80
CA ASP A 302 36.10 30.90 8.84
C ASP A 302 35.01 30.84 9.92
N GLN A 303 34.10 31.83 9.96
CA GLN A 303 32.96 31.85 10.89
C GLN A 303 31.69 31.24 10.28
N LEU A 304 31.70 30.89 8.99
CA LEU A 304 30.55 30.31 8.29
C LEU A 304 30.61 28.79 8.35
N GLY A 305 29.41 28.18 8.47
CA GLY A 305 29.24 26.74 8.33
C GLY A 305 29.46 26.27 6.89
N ASP A 306 29.31 24.98 6.64
CA ASP A 306 29.54 24.39 5.32
C ASP A 306 28.46 24.77 4.28
N CYS A 307 27.28 25.24 4.71
CA CYS A 307 26.19 25.60 3.81
C CYS A 307 26.41 26.96 3.13
N ILE A 308 26.58 26.94 1.81
CA ILE A 308 26.79 28.17 1.01
C ILE A 308 25.50 28.86 0.57
N ASP A 309 24.34 28.45 1.10
CA ASP A 309 23.02 28.98 0.75
C ASP A 309 22.68 28.94 -0.75
N CYS A 310 23.06 27.85 -1.43
CA CYS A 310 22.86 27.69 -2.88
C CYS A 310 21.45 27.30 -3.29
N MET A 311 20.57 26.95 -2.36
CA MET A 311 19.18 26.50 -2.57
C MET A 311 19.05 25.24 -3.45
N ALA A 312 20.12 24.47 -3.66
CA ALA A 312 20.10 23.29 -4.53
C ALA A 312 19.16 22.22 -3.98
N CYS A 313 19.21 21.96 -2.67
CA CYS A 313 18.34 21.00 -1.97
C CYS A 313 16.85 21.35 -2.10
N VAL A 314 16.49 22.62 -1.99
CA VAL A 314 15.10 23.11 -2.16
C VAL A 314 14.65 22.99 -3.60
N ASN A 315 15.52 23.36 -4.53
CA ASN A 315 15.19 23.38 -5.96
C ASN A 315 14.98 21.99 -6.57
N VAL A 316 15.54 20.92 -5.98
CA VAL A 316 15.31 19.54 -6.46
C VAL A 316 14.14 18.85 -5.78
N CYS A 317 13.64 19.41 -4.67
CA CYS A 317 12.58 18.81 -3.89
C CYS A 317 11.27 18.72 -4.67
N PRO A 318 10.68 17.52 -4.86
CA PRO A 318 9.40 17.37 -5.53
C PRO A 318 8.23 17.86 -4.67
N MET A 319 8.43 17.99 -3.34
CA MET A 319 7.44 18.49 -2.39
C MET A 319 7.59 20.01 -2.14
N GLY A 320 8.67 20.64 -2.65
CA GLY A 320 8.91 22.07 -2.52
C GLY A 320 9.31 22.55 -1.13
N ILE A 321 9.71 21.66 -0.23
CA ILE A 321 10.12 21.99 1.13
C ILE A 321 11.57 22.47 1.21
N ASP A 322 11.88 23.26 2.23
CA ASP A 322 13.27 23.54 2.62
C ASP A 322 13.69 22.62 3.77
N ILE A 323 14.50 21.62 3.45
CA ILE A 323 14.98 20.62 4.43
C ILE A 323 15.87 21.25 5.52
N ARG A 324 16.39 22.45 5.30
CA ARG A 324 17.25 23.17 6.25
C ARG A 324 16.47 23.77 7.41
N ASP A 325 15.15 23.89 7.27
CA ASP A 325 14.25 24.34 8.34
C ASP A 325 13.82 23.18 9.26
N GLY A 326 14.52 22.05 9.19
CA GLY A 326 14.28 20.84 9.97
C GLY A 326 13.38 19.82 9.27
N GLN A 327 13.01 18.79 10.02
CA GLN A 327 12.09 17.76 9.52
C GLN A 327 10.67 18.31 9.36
N GLN A 328 10.09 18.05 8.20
CA GLN A 328 8.74 18.49 7.83
C GLN A 328 7.86 17.30 7.47
N LEU A 329 6.58 17.37 7.84
CA LEU A 329 5.61 16.31 7.55
C LEU A 329 5.45 16.04 6.05
N GLU A 330 5.70 17.02 5.21
CA GLU A 330 5.64 16.94 3.75
C GLU A 330 6.82 16.18 3.14
N CYS A 331 7.92 15.96 3.88
CA CYS A 331 9.08 15.23 3.39
C CYS A 331 8.72 13.75 3.12
N ILE A 332 8.92 13.28 1.89
CA ILE A 332 8.70 11.88 1.48
C ILE A 332 9.96 11.01 1.56
N THR A 333 11.02 11.48 2.16
CA THR A 333 12.29 10.75 2.34
C THR A 333 12.88 10.21 1.03
N CYS A 334 12.78 10.98 -0.07
CA CYS A 334 13.23 10.55 -1.41
C CYS A 334 14.74 10.78 -1.66
N ALA A 335 15.44 11.45 -0.73
CA ALA A 335 16.87 11.67 -0.72
C ALA A 335 17.47 12.45 -1.93
N LEU A 336 16.66 13.07 -2.79
CA LEU A 336 17.16 13.86 -3.92
C LEU A 336 17.93 15.11 -3.48
N CYS A 337 17.61 15.64 -2.30
CA CYS A 337 18.36 16.75 -1.69
C CYS A 337 19.76 16.34 -1.24
N ILE A 338 19.98 15.08 -0.87
CA ILE A 338 21.30 14.51 -0.57
C ILE A 338 22.16 14.56 -1.84
N ASP A 339 21.69 13.96 -2.95
CA ASP A 339 22.40 13.97 -4.23
C ASP A 339 22.76 15.39 -4.67
N ALA A 340 21.82 16.35 -4.52
CA ALA A 340 22.04 17.73 -4.93
C ALA A 340 23.04 18.47 -4.02
N CYS A 341 23.01 18.20 -2.72
CA CYS A 341 23.92 18.81 -1.76
C CYS A 341 25.33 18.25 -1.90
N ASP A 342 25.46 16.94 -2.04
CA ASP A 342 26.74 16.25 -2.19
C ASP A 342 27.48 16.66 -3.47
N ASP A 343 26.77 16.90 -4.58
CA ASP A 343 27.33 17.46 -5.81
C ASP A 343 27.92 18.85 -5.57
N ILE A 344 27.21 19.70 -4.82
CA ILE A 344 27.71 21.05 -4.48
C ILE A 344 28.87 20.97 -3.51
N MET A 345 28.78 20.16 -2.45
CA MET A 345 29.85 19.98 -1.46
C MET A 345 31.15 19.51 -2.13
N ALA A 346 31.06 18.54 -3.03
CA ALA A 346 32.20 18.06 -3.80
C ALA A 346 32.84 19.18 -4.66
N ARG A 347 32.03 20.04 -5.30
CA ARG A 347 32.54 21.16 -6.14
C ARG A 347 33.25 22.25 -5.35
N ILE A 348 32.83 22.46 -4.10
CA ILE A 348 33.48 23.48 -3.22
C ILE A 348 34.59 22.91 -2.35
N GLY A 349 34.91 21.59 -2.50
CA GLY A 349 35.95 20.93 -1.72
C GLY A 349 35.60 20.67 -0.25
N LYS A 350 34.29 20.69 0.10
CA LYS A 350 33.79 20.37 1.44
C LYS A 350 33.36 18.90 1.53
N PRO A 351 33.46 18.28 2.73
CA PRO A 351 33.01 16.88 2.90
C PRO A 351 31.53 16.73 2.60
N ARG A 352 31.15 15.61 1.95
CA ARG A 352 29.76 15.23 1.69
C ARG A 352 29.01 14.95 2.99
N GLY A 353 27.69 14.71 2.88
CA GLY A 353 26.85 14.34 4.01
C GLY A 353 26.41 15.51 4.87
N LEU A 354 26.34 16.72 4.33
CA LEU A 354 25.71 17.86 5.02
C LEU A 354 24.20 17.68 5.14
N ILE A 355 23.58 17.08 4.10
CA ILE A 355 22.24 16.51 4.15
C ILE A 355 22.40 15.01 3.95
N ASP A 356 21.82 14.20 4.84
CA ASP A 356 22.01 12.76 4.82
C ASP A 356 20.85 12.03 5.51
N TYR A 357 20.83 10.69 5.42
CA TYR A 357 20.02 9.88 6.33
C TYR A 357 20.62 9.94 7.72
N MET A 358 19.82 10.34 8.67
CA MET A 358 20.23 10.49 10.06
C MET A 358 19.12 10.09 11.02
N ALA A 359 19.49 9.62 12.20
CA ALA A 359 18.60 9.41 13.34
C ALA A 359 18.77 10.56 14.33
N TRP A 360 17.67 11.00 14.94
CA TRP A 360 17.69 12.05 15.95
C TRP A 360 18.52 11.66 17.18
N SER A 361 18.51 10.39 17.54
CA SER A 361 19.30 9.86 18.65
C SER A 361 20.82 10.01 18.46
N ASP A 362 21.31 10.24 17.25
CA ASP A 362 22.73 10.48 16.96
C ASP A 362 23.09 11.96 16.94
N GLU A 363 22.12 12.89 16.93
CA GLU A 363 22.37 14.34 16.84
C GLU A 363 23.29 14.85 17.94
N VAL A 364 23.03 14.49 19.20
CA VAL A 364 23.84 14.92 20.35
C VAL A 364 25.27 14.42 20.22
N ARG A 365 25.43 13.19 19.75
CA ARG A 365 26.75 12.57 19.55
C ARG A 365 27.53 13.25 18.43
N GLU A 366 26.88 13.51 17.28
CA GLU A 366 27.51 14.20 16.16
C GLU A 366 27.86 15.67 16.50
N ARG A 367 27.00 16.36 17.27
CA ARG A 367 27.29 17.73 17.77
C ARG A 367 28.52 17.78 18.67
N SER A 368 28.79 16.70 19.41
CA SER A 368 30.01 16.58 20.24
C SER A 368 31.27 16.12 19.47
N GLY A 369 31.19 16.01 18.13
CA GLY A 369 32.29 15.59 17.27
C GLY A 369 32.47 14.07 17.12
N GLY A 370 31.53 13.28 17.65
CA GLY A 370 31.52 11.83 17.47
C GLY A 370 30.99 11.43 16.09
N SER A 371 31.35 10.22 15.62
CA SER A 371 30.77 9.63 14.42
C SER A 371 29.33 9.13 14.68
N PRO A 372 28.43 9.19 13.70
CA PRO A 372 27.11 8.56 13.81
C PRO A 372 27.25 7.07 14.05
N ARG A 373 26.24 6.44 14.65
CA ARG A 373 26.17 4.98 14.78
C ARG A 373 26.02 4.34 13.41
N ASP A 374 26.46 3.08 13.30
CA ASP A 374 26.21 2.30 12.09
C ASP A 374 24.71 2.22 11.78
N ILE A 375 24.35 2.33 10.52
CA ILE A 375 22.96 2.23 10.02
C ILE A 375 22.29 0.95 10.52
N TRP A 376 23.06 -0.16 10.61
CA TRP A 376 22.53 -1.44 11.08
C TRP A 376 22.08 -1.41 12.54
N LYS A 377 22.68 -0.58 13.41
CA LYS A 377 22.24 -0.42 14.80
C LYS A 377 20.89 0.27 14.93
N HIS A 378 20.55 1.15 13.98
CA HIS A 378 19.23 1.79 13.88
C HIS A 378 18.19 0.87 13.29
N ILE A 379 18.58 -0.03 12.36
CA ILE A 379 17.68 -0.97 11.73
C ILE A 379 17.42 -2.18 12.62
N LEU A 380 18.47 -2.80 13.20
CA LEU A 380 18.39 -4.01 14.02
C LEU A 380 18.13 -3.68 15.50
N ARG A 381 16.98 -3.10 15.77
CA ARG A 381 16.51 -2.76 17.12
C ARG A 381 15.25 -3.55 17.52
N PRO A 382 14.91 -3.65 18.81
CA PRO A 382 13.80 -4.50 19.26
C PRO A 382 12.49 -4.24 18.52
N ARG A 383 12.17 -3.00 18.24
CA ARG A 383 10.94 -2.61 17.53
C ARG A 383 10.89 -3.13 16.09
N THR A 384 11.96 -2.93 15.31
CA THR A 384 12.03 -3.42 13.92
C THR A 384 12.12 -4.94 13.87
N ILE A 385 12.84 -5.56 14.80
CA ILE A 385 12.90 -7.02 14.94
C ILE A 385 11.50 -7.58 15.22
N MET A 386 10.73 -6.96 16.11
CA MET A 386 9.34 -7.36 16.38
C MET A 386 8.47 -7.30 15.12
N TYR A 387 8.51 -6.19 14.37
CA TYR A 387 7.75 -6.08 13.12
C TYR A 387 8.21 -7.11 12.08
N THR A 388 9.52 -7.34 11.98
CA THR A 388 10.06 -8.36 11.07
C THR A 388 9.58 -9.75 11.47
N ALA A 389 9.60 -10.07 12.77
CA ALA A 389 9.12 -11.35 13.27
C ALA A 389 7.63 -11.55 12.99
N LEU A 390 6.79 -10.53 13.24
CA LEU A 390 5.35 -10.58 12.93
C LEU A 390 5.10 -10.74 11.44
N TRP A 391 5.80 -9.97 10.60
CA TRP A 391 5.70 -10.05 9.15
C TRP A 391 6.10 -11.43 8.63
N SER A 392 7.22 -11.96 9.13
CA SER A 392 7.72 -13.30 8.79
C SER A 392 6.77 -14.40 9.27
N LEU A 393 6.21 -14.26 10.48
CA LEU A 393 5.24 -15.23 11.02
C LEU A 393 4.02 -15.37 10.11
N VAL A 394 3.44 -14.24 9.68
CA VAL A 394 2.30 -14.26 8.74
C VAL A 394 2.73 -14.84 7.40
N GLY A 395 3.89 -14.43 6.86
CA GLY A 395 4.41 -14.92 5.59
C GLY A 395 4.66 -16.43 5.60
N PHE A 396 5.36 -16.93 6.62
CA PHE A 396 5.57 -18.38 6.77
C PHE A 396 4.28 -19.14 7.04
N GLY A 397 3.33 -18.56 7.79
CA GLY A 397 2.00 -19.13 7.99
C GLY A 397 1.24 -19.30 6.67
N LEU A 398 1.27 -18.29 5.79
CA LEU A 398 0.66 -18.37 4.46
C LEU A 398 1.36 -19.39 3.57
N LEU A 399 2.70 -19.42 3.56
CA LEU A 399 3.46 -20.43 2.82
C LEU A 399 3.13 -21.83 3.32
N PHE A 400 3.13 -22.04 4.63
CA PHE A 400 2.76 -23.32 5.22
C PHE A 400 1.34 -23.73 4.82
N ALA A 401 0.36 -22.81 4.91
CA ALA A 401 -1.01 -23.07 4.47
C ALA A 401 -1.09 -23.44 2.99
N LEU A 402 -0.24 -22.84 2.13
CA LEU A 402 -0.18 -23.16 0.71
C LEU A 402 0.36 -24.58 0.47
N PHE A 403 1.36 -25.02 1.24
CA PHE A 403 1.95 -26.36 1.08
C PHE A 403 1.07 -27.50 1.63
N ILE A 404 0.24 -27.24 2.65
CA ILE A 404 -0.69 -28.24 3.18
C ILE A 404 -2.07 -28.21 2.53
N ARG A 405 -2.24 -27.41 1.48
CA ARG A 405 -3.50 -27.26 0.76
C ARG A 405 -3.92 -28.59 0.14
N SER A 406 -5.16 -29.00 0.38
CA SER A 406 -5.74 -30.20 -0.22
C SER A 406 -6.31 -29.88 -1.61
N ASP A 407 -6.04 -30.76 -2.59
CA ASP A 407 -6.59 -30.67 -3.95
C ASP A 407 -8.05 -31.14 -4.02
N ILE A 408 -8.50 -31.85 -2.99
CA ILE A 408 -9.88 -32.34 -2.88
C ILE A 408 -10.63 -31.53 -1.84
N GLU A 409 -11.77 -31.00 -2.21
CA GLU A 409 -12.69 -30.36 -1.27
C GLU A 409 -14.03 -31.09 -1.24
N MET A 410 -14.45 -31.45 -0.02
CA MET A 410 -15.73 -32.03 0.23
C MET A 410 -16.53 -31.22 1.25
N THR A 411 -17.75 -30.85 0.89
CA THR A 411 -18.70 -30.24 1.81
C THR A 411 -19.91 -31.18 1.95
N VAL A 412 -20.29 -31.48 3.19
CA VAL A 412 -21.43 -32.37 3.49
C VAL A 412 -22.50 -31.56 4.21
N ALA A 413 -23.69 -31.51 3.63
CA ALA A 413 -24.85 -30.85 4.20
C ALA A 413 -25.97 -31.90 4.45
N PRO A 414 -26.33 -32.18 5.73
CA PRO A 414 -27.47 -33.08 6.00
C PRO A 414 -28.79 -32.40 5.59
N ILE A 415 -29.67 -33.15 4.92
CA ILE A 415 -31.05 -32.71 4.63
C ILE A 415 -31.85 -32.88 5.92
N ARG A 416 -32.45 -31.77 6.38
CA ARG A 416 -33.16 -31.73 7.68
C ARG A 416 -34.66 -31.88 7.59
N ASN A 417 -35.22 -31.96 6.40
CA ASN A 417 -36.67 -32.12 6.21
C ASN A 417 -36.98 -33.14 5.12
N PRO A 418 -37.27 -34.41 5.47
CA PRO A 418 -37.19 -35.01 6.82
C PRO A 418 -35.73 -35.28 7.27
N THR A 419 -35.48 -35.35 8.59
CA THR A 419 -34.16 -35.68 9.15
C THR A 419 -33.75 -37.11 8.86
N TYR A 420 -34.71 -38.02 8.89
CA TYR A 420 -34.52 -39.42 8.50
C TYR A 420 -35.79 -39.98 7.83
N VAL A 421 -35.66 -41.06 7.10
CA VAL A 421 -36.77 -41.80 6.47
C VAL A 421 -36.65 -43.26 6.90
N THR A 422 -37.77 -43.84 7.38
CA THR A 422 -37.87 -45.27 7.63
C THR A 422 -38.30 -45.98 6.34
N LEU A 423 -37.48 -46.94 5.88
CA LEU A 423 -37.76 -47.76 4.70
C LEU A 423 -38.71 -48.90 5.03
N SER A 424 -39.20 -49.60 4.00
CA SER A 424 -40.17 -50.71 4.14
C SER A 424 -39.64 -51.92 4.92
N ASP A 425 -38.31 -52.09 4.96
CA ASP A 425 -37.61 -53.12 5.72
C ASP A 425 -37.30 -52.71 7.17
N GLY A 426 -37.76 -51.53 7.58
CA GLY A 426 -37.50 -50.97 8.91
C GLY A 426 -36.14 -50.29 9.07
N SER A 427 -35.30 -50.31 8.06
CA SER A 427 -34.00 -49.58 8.08
C SER A 427 -34.20 -48.05 8.07
N ILE A 428 -33.25 -47.32 8.59
CA ILE A 428 -33.27 -45.86 8.64
C ILE A 428 -32.30 -45.31 7.62
N ARG A 429 -32.79 -44.36 6.81
CA ARG A 429 -32.02 -43.67 5.79
C ARG A 429 -31.93 -42.19 6.09
N ASN A 430 -30.69 -41.65 6.15
CA ASN A 430 -30.41 -40.23 6.17
C ASN A 430 -29.90 -39.77 4.81
N THR A 431 -30.27 -38.56 4.43
CA THR A 431 -29.90 -37.97 3.13
C THR A 431 -28.94 -36.81 3.33
N TYR A 432 -27.88 -36.81 2.54
CA TYR A 432 -26.84 -35.76 2.56
C TYR A 432 -26.63 -35.25 1.15
N ASP A 433 -26.54 -33.92 1.01
CA ASP A 433 -26.02 -33.26 -0.18
C ASP A 433 -24.52 -33.13 -0.02
N VAL A 434 -23.77 -33.93 -0.75
CA VAL A 434 -22.29 -33.92 -0.74
C VAL A 434 -21.80 -33.18 -1.98
N ARG A 435 -21.15 -32.06 -1.77
CA ARG A 435 -20.52 -31.31 -2.85
C ARG A 435 -19.05 -31.70 -2.91
N LEU A 436 -18.69 -32.33 -4.02
CA LEU A 436 -17.31 -32.72 -4.35
C LEU A 436 -16.75 -31.72 -5.34
N ARG A 437 -15.55 -31.21 -5.07
CA ARG A 437 -14.89 -30.29 -5.98
C ARG A 437 -13.58 -30.91 -6.45
N ASN A 438 -13.44 -30.96 -7.76
CA ASN A 438 -12.19 -31.32 -8.43
C ASN A 438 -11.44 -30.03 -8.78
N LYS A 439 -10.28 -29.80 -8.17
CA LYS A 439 -9.40 -28.66 -8.44
C LYS A 439 -8.34 -29.00 -9.52
N ASN A 440 -8.33 -30.21 -10.03
CA ASN A 440 -7.38 -30.64 -11.04
C ASN A 440 -7.85 -30.27 -12.46
N THR A 441 -6.88 -30.19 -13.36
CA THR A 441 -7.09 -29.90 -14.79
C THR A 441 -7.76 -31.03 -15.56
N GLU A 442 -7.83 -32.24 -14.98
CA GLU A 442 -8.39 -33.44 -15.57
C GLU A 442 -9.60 -33.94 -14.81
N PRO A 443 -10.55 -34.63 -15.47
CA PRO A 443 -11.64 -35.32 -14.77
C PRO A 443 -11.09 -36.36 -13.81
N ARG A 444 -11.61 -36.41 -12.57
CA ARG A 444 -11.18 -37.34 -11.53
C ARG A 444 -12.32 -38.21 -11.05
N GLN A 445 -12.00 -39.42 -10.65
CA GLN A 445 -12.96 -40.34 -10.01
C GLN A 445 -12.78 -40.32 -8.51
N PHE A 446 -13.82 -39.95 -7.80
CA PHE A 446 -13.87 -39.90 -6.35
C PHE A 446 -14.70 -41.03 -5.80
N ARG A 447 -14.14 -41.81 -4.85
CA ARG A 447 -14.86 -42.82 -4.08
C ARG A 447 -15.33 -42.20 -2.76
N LEU A 448 -16.60 -42.34 -2.47
CA LEU A 448 -17.19 -41.95 -1.19
C LEU A 448 -17.29 -43.16 -0.26
N SER A 449 -16.89 -43.01 0.98
CA SER A 449 -17.02 -44.02 2.02
C SER A 449 -17.33 -43.38 3.38
N VAL A 450 -17.85 -44.19 4.30
CA VAL A 450 -18.12 -43.75 5.67
C VAL A 450 -17.26 -44.52 6.66
N LYS A 451 -16.81 -43.83 7.72
CA LYS A 451 -16.12 -44.44 8.85
C LYS A 451 -16.86 -44.07 10.13
N GLY A 452 -17.23 -45.06 10.90
CA GLY A 452 -17.98 -44.96 12.15
C GLY A 452 -18.49 -46.32 12.53
N ASP A 453 -19.78 -46.44 12.79
CA ASP A 453 -20.43 -47.73 13.03
C ASP A 453 -20.37 -48.62 11.78
N PRO A 454 -19.95 -49.89 11.89
CA PRO A 454 -19.79 -50.80 10.75
C PRO A 454 -21.11 -51.17 10.04
N THR A 455 -22.27 -50.88 10.64
CA THR A 455 -23.56 -51.14 10.05
C THR A 455 -24.01 -50.06 9.06
N LEU A 456 -23.35 -48.87 9.07
CA LEU A 456 -23.65 -47.78 8.14
C LEU A 456 -23.21 -48.13 6.71
N ARG A 457 -24.13 -47.99 5.76
CA ARG A 457 -23.87 -48.22 4.33
C ARG A 457 -24.13 -46.97 3.53
N VAL A 458 -23.24 -46.67 2.55
CA VAL A 458 -23.36 -45.55 1.64
C VAL A 458 -24.02 -46.00 0.34
N GLN A 459 -24.93 -45.20 -0.18
CA GLN A 459 -25.53 -45.36 -1.49
C GLN A 459 -25.56 -44.00 -2.19
N LEU A 460 -25.08 -43.95 -3.41
CA LEU A 460 -25.11 -42.72 -4.22
C LEU A 460 -26.39 -42.71 -5.06
N GLU A 461 -27.04 -41.53 -5.11
CA GLU A 461 -28.23 -41.38 -5.97
C GLU A 461 -27.82 -41.46 -7.45
N GLY A 462 -28.55 -42.26 -8.23
CA GLY A 462 -28.34 -42.34 -9.68
C GLY A 462 -27.20 -43.23 -10.15
N THR A 463 -26.43 -43.85 -9.25
CA THR A 463 -25.32 -44.77 -9.60
C THR A 463 -25.28 -45.96 -8.65
N PRO A 464 -25.06 -47.19 -9.15
CA PRO A 464 -24.87 -48.37 -8.31
C PRO A 464 -23.45 -48.44 -7.69
N TYR A 465 -22.55 -47.55 -8.08
CA TYR A 465 -21.14 -47.54 -7.64
C TYR A 465 -20.95 -46.53 -6.50
N GLU A 466 -19.99 -46.79 -5.64
CA GLU A 466 -19.54 -45.86 -4.57
C GLU A 466 -18.63 -44.74 -5.09
N SER A 467 -18.39 -44.68 -6.40
CA SER A 467 -17.54 -43.69 -7.05
C SER A 467 -18.33 -42.85 -8.04
N VAL A 468 -17.92 -41.59 -8.16
CA VAL A 468 -18.49 -40.60 -9.06
C VAL A 468 -17.39 -39.86 -9.80
N GLN A 469 -17.58 -39.64 -11.10
CA GLN A 469 -16.65 -38.83 -11.91
C GLN A 469 -17.03 -37.36 -11.79
N VAL A 470 -16.05 -36.54 -11.39
CA VAL A 470 -16.18 -35.09 -11.34
C VAL A 470 -15.34 -34.49 -12.46
N PRO A 471 -15.96 -33.75 -13.39
CA PRO A 471 -15.22 -33.08 -14.45
C PRO A 471 -14.11 -32.19 -13.94
N ALA A 472 -13.14 -31.87 -14.81
CA ALA A 472 -12.05 -30.96 -14.48
C ALA A 472 -12.59 -29.59 -14.03
N ASP A 473 -11.98 -29.01 -13.03
CA ASP A 473 -12.24 -27.64 -12.56
C ASP A 473 -13.72 -27.36 -12.21
N THR A 474 -14.45 -28.38 -11.75
CA THR A 474 -15.87 -28.25 -11.40
C THR A 474 -16.20 -28.72 -10.00
N ALA A 475 -17.38 -28.34 -9.54
CA ALA A 475 -17.99 -28.90 -8.34
C ALA A 475 -19.24 -29.67 -8.70
N LEU A 476 -19.29 -30.93 -8.31
CA LEU A 476 -20.44 -31.79 -8.46
C LEU A 476 -21.22 -31.90 -7.15
N LEU A 477 -22.52 -31.67 -7.18
CA LEU A 477 -23.42 -31.94 -6.07
C LEU A 477 -23.95 -33.35 -6.22
N GLN A 478 -23.50 -34.26 -5.35
CA GLN A 478 -23.97 -35.66 -5.32
C GLN A 478 -24.85 -35.88 -4.09
N ARG A 479 -26.05 -36.35 -4.31
CA ARG A 479 -26.91 -36.80 -3.21
C ARG A 479 -26.48 -38.18 -2.76
N VAL A 480 -26.29 -38.32 -1.44
CA VAL A 480 -25.77 -39.52 -0.79
C VAL A 480 -26.76 -39.96 0.28
N TYR A 481 -27.08 -41.24 0.24
CA TYR A 481 -27.88 -41.88 1.26
C TYR A 481 -26.98 -42.70 2.18
N VAL A 482 -27.13 -42.50 3.48
CA VAL A 482 -26.53 -43.37 4.48
C VAL A 482 -27.65 -44.16 5.14
N VAL A 483 -27.54 -45.48 5.06
CA VAL A 483 -28.56 -46.41 5.54
C VAL A 483 -28.03 -47.23 6.70
N SER A 484 -28.82 -47.36 7.74
CA SER A 484 -28.56 -48.22 8.90
C SER A 484 -29.69 -49.28 9.01
N PRO A 485 -29.37 -50.60 9.16
CA PRO A 485 -30.35 -51.64 9.33
C PRO A 485 -31.23 -51.44 10.57
N ALA A 486 -32.45 -51.97 10.54
CA ALA A 486 -33.36 -51.95 11.69
C ALA A 486 -32.71 -52.67 12.90
N GLY A 487 -32.87 -52.09 14.09
CA GLY A 487 -32.32 -52.65 15.34
C GLY A 487 -30.82 -52.51 15.52
N SER A 488 -30.13 -51.78 14.64
CA SER A 488 -28.71 -51.40 14.81
C SER A 488 -28.57 -50.21 15.75
N ALA A 489 -27.42 -50.08 16.41
CA ALA A 489 -27.14 -48.96 17.33
C ALA A 489 -27.41 -47.59 16.70
N PRO A 490 -27.00 -47.30 15.42
CA PRO A 490 -27.32 -46.01 14.78
C PRO A 490 -28.81 -45.82 14.48
N SER A 491 -29.59 -46.90 14.27
CA SER A 491 -31.02 -46.76 13.98
C SER A 491 -31.86 -46.43 15.21
N GLU A 492 -31.41 -46.78 16.41
CA GLU A 492 -32.12 -46.59 17.67
C GLU A 492 -31.68 -45.32 18.42
N ALA A 493 -30.47 -44.84 18.18
CA ALA A 493 -29.96 -43.64 18.78
C ALA A 493 -30.61 -42.36 18.21
N GLU A 494 -30.68 -41.29 18.98
CA GLU A 494 -31.13 -39.97 18.51
C GLU A 494 -30.21 -39.42 17.44
N ALA A 495 -28.89 -39.46 17.71
CA ALA A 495 -27.84 -39.01 16.77
C ALA A 495 -26.52 -39.71 17.07
N ILE A 496 -25.82 -40.20 16.05
CA ILE A 496 -24.47 -40.78 16.14
C ILE A 496 -23.55 -40.05 15.17
N GLY A 497 -22.39 -39.62 15.68
CA GLY A 497 -21.34 -39.01 14.84
C GLY A 497 -20.67 -40.06 13.94
N PHE A 498 -20.46 -39.71 12.69
CA PHE A 498 -19.67 -40.51 11.76
C PHE A 498 -18.88 -39.60 10.81
N ARG A 499 -17.98 -40.18 10.05
CA ARG A 499 -17.10 -39.46 9.14
C ARG A 499 -17.29 -39.89 7.72
N PHE A 500 -17.60 -38.95 6.83
CA PHE A 500 -17.47 -39.14 5.39
C PHE A 500 -16.01 -39.03 4.98
N TRP A 501 -15.59 -39.97 4.13
CA TRP A 501 -14.32 -39.93 3.42
C TRP A 501 -14.56 -39.85 1.92
N VAL A 502 -13.74 -39.05 1.27
CA VAL A 502 -13.61 -39.06 -0.18
C VAL A 502 -12.14 -39.39 -0.51
N GLU A 503 -11.96 -40.26 -1.48
CA GLU A 503 -10.67 -40.71 -1.99
C GLU A 503 -10.61 -40.48 -3.49
N ASP A 504 -9.58 -39.80 -3.98
CA ASP A 504 -9.28 -39.72 -5.41
C ASP A 504 -8.61 -41.05 -5.82
N LEU A 505 -9.26 -41.77 -6.73
CA LEU A 505 -8.77 -43.06 -7.20
C LEU A 505 -7.54 -42.97 -8.09
N THR A 506 -7.14 -41.74 -8.50
CA THR A 506 -6.01 -41.53 -9.41
C THR A 506 -4.70 -41.32 -8.64
N ASN A 507 -4.70 -40.50 -7.61
CA ASN A 507 -3.51 -40.18 -6.83
C ASN A 507 -3.55 -40.70 -5.38
N GLY A 508 -4.70 -41.21 -4.93
CA GLY A 508 -4.88 -41.74 -3.58
C GLY A 508 -5.07 -40.69 -2.49
N ASP A 509 -5.21 -39.42 -2.86
CA ASP A 509 -5.48 -38.34 -1.92
C ASP A 509 -6.83 -38.54 -1.24
N ARG A 510 -6.92 -38.14 0.03
CA ARG A 510 -8.10 -38.32 0.85
C ARG A 510 -8.48 -37.05 1.59
N ALA A 511 -9.78 -36.76 1.60
CA ALA A 511 -10.35 -35.73 2.47
C ALA A 511 -11.50 -36.32 3.28
N TYR A 512 -11.81 -35.70 4.41
CA TYR A 512 -12.93 -36.15 5.25
C TYR A 512 -13.73 -34.99 5.81
N LYS A 513 -14.98 -35.33 6.21
CA LYS A 513 -15.87 -34.42 6.91
C LYS A 513 -16.66 -35.16 7.96
N ASP A 514 -16.67 -34.66 9.19
CA ASP A 514 -17.48 -35.21 10.27
C ASP A 514 -18.93 -34.72 10.15
N THR A 515 -19.89 -35.62 10.39
CA THR A 515 -21.33 -35.34 10.36
C THR A 515 -22.06 -36.29 11.32
N THR A 516 -23.36 -36.17 11.40
CA THR A 516 -24.20 -36.96 12.31
C THR A 516 -25.23 -37.74 11.53
N PHE A 517 -25.46 -39.00 11.92
CA PHE A 517 -26.59 -39.85 11.49
C PHE A 517 -27.68 -39.75 12.55
N ASN A 518 -28.90 -39.46 12.13
CA ASN A 518 -30.07 -39.35 13.00
C ASN A 518 -30.90 -40.61 12.90
N GLY A 519 -31.11 -41.27 14.04
CA GLY A 519 -31.98 -42.43 14.17
C GLY A 519 -33.34 -42.06 14.77
N LYS A 520 -34.10 -43.09 15.26
CA LYS A 520 -35.45 -42.86 15.80
C LYS A 520 -35.46 -42.08 17.11
N GLY A 521 -34.40 -42.17 17.90
CA GLY A 521 -34.37 -41.68 19.28
C GLY A 521 -35.39 -42.48 20.14
N ASN A 522 -34.94 -43.10 21.19
CA ASN A 522 -35.86 -43.78 22.14
C ASN A 522 -36.44 -42.73 23.09
#